data_55ab55f31b4826d5d460581e7fef6af1
#
_entry.id   55ab55f31b4826d5d460581e7fef6af1
#
_cell.length_a   1.000
_cell.length_b   1.000
_cell.length_c   1.000
_cell.angle_alpha   90.00
_cell.angle_beta   90.00
_cell.angle_gamma   90.00
#
_symmetry.space_group_name_H-M   'P 1'
#
loop_
_entity.id
_entity.type
_entity.pdbx_description
1 polymer ?
#
loop_
_entity_poly.entity_id
_entity_poly.type
_entity_poly.pdbx_seq_one_letter_code
_entity_poly.pdbx_strand_id
1 'polypeptide(L)'
;MKKHLIIIPGIGDDHFIYRLGVVAFRLLGFSPQVYVFGWDDNDPETYSKKYIALTETLATLAGRRYILGVSAGGSVASTVALLTPDLVAKVVTLCAPLTPFKTPVNPLLAVALRQNNTQLEQYKPYVENIVSLHAVRDEIVPIELSKPPQIQSHTMPCFFHVPSIVFGLTIYAPVVAHFLKQR
;
A
#
# COMPACT_ATOMS: atom_id res chain seq x y z
N MET A 1 -14.98 -5.70 -17.52
CA MET A 1 -15.15 -5.75 -16.06
C MET A 1 -14.41 -4.56 -15.45
N LYS A 2 -15.04 -3.81 -14.55
CA LYS A 2 -14.48 -2.62 -13.92
C LYS A 2 -13.25 -3.00 -13.05
N LYS A 3 -12.20 -2.16 -13.10
CA LYS A 3 -10.94 -2.34 -12.34
C LYS A 3 -10.88 -1.25 -11.28
N HIS A 4 -11.35 -1.54 -10.07
CA HIS A 4 -11.25 -0.59 -8.97
C HIS A 4 -9.82 -0.55 -8.42
N LEU A 5 -9.30 0.63 -8.16
CA LEU A 5 -8.02 0.85 -7.51
C LEU A 5 -8.23 1.69 -6.26
N ILE A 6 -7.99 1.11 -5.10
CA ILE A 6 -7.98 1.86 -3.84
C ILE A 6 -6.55 2.30 -3.56
N ILE A 7 -6.33 3.61 -3.45
CA ILE A 7 -5.06 4.20 -3.06
C ILE A 7 -5.15 4.51 -1.57
N ILE A 8 -4.30 3.89 -0.76
CA ILE A 8 -4.23 4.13 0.69
C ILE A 8 -3.01 4.99 0.97
N PRO A 9 -3.19 6.26 1.38
CA PRO A 9 -2.12 7.17 1.73
C PRO A 9 -1.29 6.75 2.93
N GLY A 10 -0.12 7.39 3.08
CA GLY A 10 0.69 7.34 4.28
C GLY A 10 0.28 8.36 5.33
N ILE A 11 1.13 8.52 6.34
CA ILE A 11 0.98 9.55 7.38
C ILE A 11 1.12 10.93 6.73
N GLY A 12 0.25 11.87 7.11
CA GLY A 12 0.24 13.25 6.61
C GLY A 12 -0.63 13.48 5.37
N ASP A 13 -1.31 12.45 4.88
CA ASP A 13 -2.39 12.45 3.85
C ASP A 13 -2.43 13.68 2.92
N ASP A 14 -1.31 13.99 2.22
CA ASP A 14 -1.28 15.11 1.27
C ASP A 14 -2.21 14.81 0.07
N HIS A 15 -3.40 15.35 0.13
CA HIS A 15 -4.45 15.16 -0.85
C HIS A 15 -4.05 15.54 -2.28
N PHE A 16 -3.12 16.48 -2.46
CA PHE A 16 -2.74 16.96 -3.79
C PHE A 16 -1.97 15.89 -4.59
N ILE A 17 -0.98 15.26 -3.98
CA ILE A 17 -0.17 14.21 -4.61
C ILE A 17 -1.06 13.05 -5.07
N TYR A 18 -1.99 12.62 -4.22
CA TYR A 18 -2.91 11.53 -4.53
C TYR A 18 -3.93 11.88 -5.62
N ARG A 19 -4.32 13.16 -5.75
CA ARG A 19 -5.16 13.62 -6.88
C ARG A 19 -4.45 13.44 -8.22
N LEU A 20 -3.14 13.71 -8.31
CA LEU A 20 -2.34 13.44 -9.51
C LEU A 20 -2.33 11.93 -9.82
N GLY A 21 -2.12 11.10 -8.82
CA GLY A 21 -2.20 9.64 -8.96
C GLY A 21 -3.57 9.18 -9.47
N VAL A 22 -4.66 9.72 -8.93
CA VAL A 22 -6.03 9.41 -9.41
C VAL A 22 -6.18 9.71 -10.90
N VAL A 23 -5.68 10.86 -11.38
CA VAL A 23 -5.72 11.20 -12.80
C VAL A 23 -4.90 10.20 -13.62
N ALA A 24 -3.65 9.93 -13.21
CA ALA A 24 -2.76 9.01 -13.91
C ALA A 24 -3.36 7.59 -14.03
N PHE A 25 -3.83 7.02 -12.93
CA PHE A 25 -4.41 5.66 -12.94
C PHE A 25 -5.75 5.58 -13.67
N ARG A 26 -6.52 6.67 -13.71
CA ARG A 26 -7.75 6.75 -14.53
C ARG A 26 -7.42 6.64 -16.02
N LEU A 27 -6.39 7.34 -16.48
CA LEU A 27 -5.90 7.25 -17.87
C LEU A 27 -5.37 5.84 -18.21
N LEU A 28 -4.89 5.08 -17.20
CA LEU A 28 -4.43 3.70 -17.36
C LEU A 28 -5.55 2.65 -17.27
N GLY A 29 -6.81 3.10 -17.23
CA GLY A 29 -8.01 2.25 -17.29
C GLY A 29 -8.46 1.66 -15.96
N PHE A 30 -8.05 2.25 -14.83
CA PHE A 30 -8.58 1.95 -13.52
C PHE A 30 -9.74 2.90 -13.14
N SER A 31 -10.50 2.52 -12.12
CA SER A 31 -11.41 3.39 -11.39
C SER A 31 -10.80 3.70 -10.02
N PRO A 32 -9.90 4.69 -9.92
CA PRO A 32 -9.15 4.95 -8.71
C PRO A 32 -9.98 5.76 -7.70
N GLN A 33 -9.80 5.43 -6.43
CA GLN A 33 -10.36 6.14 -5.28
C GLN A 33 -9.28 6.21 -4.19
N VAL A 34 -9.18 7.34 -3.49
CA VAL A 34 -8.32 7.50 -2.33
C VAL A 34 -9.12 7.10 -1.09
N TYR A 35 -8.56 6.21 -0.29
CA TYR A 35 -9.11 5.81 1.00
C TYR A 35 -8.21 6.32 2.12
N VAL A 36 -8.65 7.34 2.83
CA VAL A 36 -7.95 7.93 3.97
C VAL A 36 -8.07 7.00 5.17
N PHE A 37 -6.95 6.43 5.61
CA PHE A 37 -6.93 5.51 6.76
C PHE A 37 -7.03 6.26 8.11
N GLY A 38 -6.71 7.56 8.12
CA GLY A 38 -6.79 8.42 9.30
C GLY A 38 -5.68 8.11 10.31
N TRP A 39 -4.42 8.31 9.91
CA TRP A 39 -3.25 8.10 10.76
C TRP A 39 -3.11 9.12 11.90
N ASP A 40 -3.80 10.26 11.81
CA ASP A 40 -3.63 11.40 12.70
C ASP A 40 -4.22 11.20 14.09
N ASP A 41 -5.15 10.27 14.28
CA ASP A 41 -5.72 10.00 15.60
C ASP A 41 -4.72 9.31 16.55
N ASN A 42 -3.63 8.75 16.01
CA ASN A 42 -2.54 8.10 16.77
C ASN A 42 -2.99 7.04 17.79
N ASP A 43 -4.27 6.65 17.76
CA ASP A 43 -4.84 5.70 18.69
C ASP A 43 -4.74 4.27 18.15
N PRO A 44 -3.88 3.43 18.75
CA PRO A 44 -3.69 2.04 18.30
C PRO A 44 -4.97 1.19 18.44
N GLU A 45 -5.89 1.54 19.34
CA GLU A 45 -7.13 0.78 19.54
C GLU A 45 -8.12 0.95 18.38
N THR A 46 -7.98 2.03 17.60
CA THR A 46 -8.83 2.27 16.43
C THR A 46 -8.45 1.43 15.22
N TYR A 47 -7.27 0.79 15.20
CA TYR A 47 -6.78 0.04 14.04
C TYR A 47 -7.78 -1.00 13.52
N SER A 48 -8.30 -1.85 14.41
CA SER A 48 -9.23 -2.92 14.02
C SER A 48 -10.49 -2.35 13.39
N LYS A 49 -11.04 -1.29 13.95
CA LYS A 49 -12.24 -0.61 13.42
C LYS A 49 -11.97 -0.03 12.02
N LYS A 50 -10.83 0.63 11.83
CA LYS A 50 -10.43 1.20 10.53
C LYS A 50 -10.17 0.11 9.49
N TYR A 51 -9.54 -0.99 9.89
CA TYR A 51 -9.32 -2.14 9.02
C TYR A 51 -10.64 -2.77 8.56
N ILE A 52 -11.59 -2.97 9.46
CA ILE A 52 -12.93 -3.48 9.13
C ILE A 52 -13.63 -2.55 8.15
N ALA A 53 -13.66 -1.24 8.40
CA ALA A 53 -14.28 -0.26 7.51
C ALA A 53 -13.66 -0.26 6.09
N LEU A 54 -12.34 -0.46 5.98
CA LEU A 54 -11.66 -0.61 4.69
C LEU A 54 -12.11 -1.89 3.97
N THR A 55 -12.16 -3.03 4.66
CA THR A 55 -12.58 -4.30 4.06
C THR A 55 -14.05 -4.30 3.65
N GLU A 56 -14.92 -3.69 4.43
CA GLU A 56 -16.32 -3.45 4.08
C GLU A 56 -16.43 -2.58 2.82
N THR A 57 -15.65 -1.49 2.74
CA THR A 57 -15.60 -0.64 1.54
C THR A 57 -15.19 -1.45 0.31
N LEU A 58 -14.15 -2.28 0.43
CA LEU A 58 -13.72 -3.16 -0.66
C LEU A 58 -14.81 -4.16 -1.06
N ALA A 59 -15.53 -4.73 -0.09
CA ALA A 59 -16.59 -5.71 -0.35
C ALA A 59 -17.76 -5.13 -1.17
N THR A 60 -18.06 -3.83 -1.05
CA THR A 60 -19.12 -3.17 -1.83
C THR A 60 -18.79 -2.99 -3.31
N LEU A 61 -17.51 -3.07 -3.68
CA LEU A 61 -17.08 -2.82 -5.05
C LEU A 61 -17.25 -4.05 -5.94
N ALA A 62 -18.03 -3.92 -7.01
CA ALA A 62 -18.25 -4.99 -7.99
C ALA A 62 -17.10 -5.04 -9.02
N GLY A 63 -16.50 -6.21 -9.23
CA GLY A 63 -15.43 -6.42 -10.20
C GLY A 63 -14.06 -6.68 -9.57
N ARG A 64 -12.98 -6.42 -10.34
CA ARG A 64 -11.62 -6.62 -9.81
C ARG A 64 -11.19 -5.43 -8.96
N ARG A 65 -10.68 -5.73 -7.79
CA ARG A 65 -10.22 -4.76 -6.79
C ARG A 65 -8.71 -4.86 -6.64
N TYR A 66 -8.05 -3.72 -6.70
CA TYR A 66 -6.61 -3.56 -6.56
C TYR A 66 -6.33 -2.54 -5.48
N ILE A 67 -5.20 -2.67 -4.78
CA ILE A 67 -4.78 -1.67 -3.79
C ILE A 67 -3.38 -1.17 -4.15
N LEU A 68 -3.20 0.13 -4.05
CA LEU A 68 -1.91 0.80 -4.03
C LEU A 68 -1.71 1.40 -2.64
N GLY A 69 -0.90 0.75 -1.82
CA GLY A 69 -0.56 1.23 -0.49
C GLY A 69 0.70 2.09 -0.53
N VAL A 70 0.61 3.33 -0.09
CA VAL A 70 1.71 4.30 -0.15
C VAL A 70 2.24 4.55 1.25
N SER A 71 3.57 4.47 1.44
CA SER A 71 4.20 4.67 2.74
C SER A 71 3.51 3.84 3.83
N ALA A 72 3.09 4.42 4.95
CA ALA A 72 2.35 3.72 6.01
C ALA A 72 1.13 2.92 5.49
N GLY A 73 0.43 3.42 4.46
CA GLY A 73 -0.71 2.73 3.84
C GLY A 73 -0.36 1.38 3.22
N GLY A 74 0.92 1.14 2.90
CA GLY A 74 1.37 -0.14 2.35
C GLY A 74 1.30 -1.29 3.34
N SER A 75 1.54 -1.06 4.63
CA SER A 75 1.41 -2.09 5.66
C SER A 75 -0.04 -2.58 5.80
N VAL A 76 -1.00 -1.65 5.75
CA VAL A 76 -2.44 -1.99 5.77
C VAL A 76 -2.85 -2.71 4.49
N ALA A 77 -2.42 -2.21 3.32
CA ALA A 77 -2.70 -2.83 2.03
C ALA A 77 -2.21 -4.29 1.96
N SER A 78 -0.99 -4.53 2.44
CA SER A 78 -0.38 -5.87 2.53
C SER A 78 -1.20 -6.77 3.47
N THR A 79 -1.58 -6.27 4.65
CA THR A 79 -2.42 -7.02 5.60
C THR A 79 -3.77 -7.43 4.98
N VAL A 80 -4.40 -6.53 4.21
CA VAL A 80 -5.65 -6.85 3.49
C VAL A 80 -5.44 -7.99 2.51
N ALA A 81 -4.36 -7.96 1.70
CA ALA A 81 -4.08 -9.04 0.74
C ALA A 81 -3.87 -10.40 1.42
N LEU A 82 -3.29 -10.41 2.61
CA LEU A 82 -2.99 -11.64 3.35
C LEU A 82 -4.21 -12.22 4.07
N LEU A 83 -5.02 -11.37 4.71
CA LEU A 83 -6.16 -11.79 5.51
C LEU A 83 -7.46 -11.96 4.71
N THR A 84 -7.60 -11.22 3.60
CA THR A 84 -8.81 -11.23 2.77
C THR A 84 -8.47 -11.36 1.28
N PRO A 85 -7.76 -12.43 0.88
CA PRO A 85 -7.24 -12.60 -0.48
C PRO A 85 -8.34 -12.60 -1.55
N ASP A 86 -9.54 -13.03 -1.21
CA ASP A 86 -10.69 -13.03 -2.13
C ASP A 86 -11.25 -11.63 -2.43
N LEU A 87 -10.92 -10.65 -1.58
CA LEU A 87 -11.37 -9.27 -1.79
C LEU A 87 -10.45 -8.50 -2.75
N VAL A 88 -9.18 -8.91 -2.91
CA VAL A 88 -8.19 -8.10 -3.62
C VAL A 88 -7.41 -8.96 -4.61
N ALA A 89 -7.40 -8.57 -5.87
CA ALA A 89 -6.69 -9.30 -6.93
C ALA A 89 -5.17 -9.11 -6.88
N LYS A 90 -4.69 -7.91 -6.50
CA LYS A 90 -3.27 -7.57 -6.39
C LYS A 90 -3.06 -6.33 -5.54
N VAL A 91 -1.96 -6.29 -4.84
CA VAL A 91 -1.49 -5.13 -4.06
C VAL A 91 -0.12 -4.72 -4.57
N VAL A 92 0.06 -3.42 -4.78
CA VAL A 92 1.38 -2.80 -4.93
C VAL A 92 1.61 -1.88 -3.76
N THR A 93 2.77 -1.97 -3.12
CA THR A 93 3.19 -1.03 -2.09
C THR A 93 4.27 -0.10 -2.64
N LEU A 94 4.21 1.17 -2.28
CA LEU A 94 5.08 2.22 -2.79
C LEU A 94 5.80 2.90 -1.63
N CYS A 95 7.13 2.72 -1.54
CA CYS A 95 7.99 3.26 -0.47
C CYS A 95 7.42 2.95 0.94
N ALA A 96 6.95 1.73 1.14
CA ALA A 96 6.18 1.35 2.31
C ALA A 96 7.00 0.50 3.29
N PRO A 97 6.93 0.75 4.60
CA PRO A 97 7.43 -0.20 5.57
C PRO A 97 6.47 -1.39 5.64
N LEU A 98 7.01 -2.60 5.50
CA LEU A 98 6.27 -3.86 5.57
C LEU A 98 6.66 -4.70 6.80
N THR A 99 7.75 -4.32 7.45
CA THR A 99 8.21 -4.91 8.70
C THR A 99 8.42 -3.83 9.77
N PRO A 100 8.38 -4.17 11.07
CA PRO A 100 8.44 -3.20 12.15
C PRO A 100 9.74 -2.39 12.18
N PHE A 101 9.63 -1.10 12.49
CA PHE A 101 10.76 -0.27 12.88
C PHE A 101 11.29 -0.68 14.26
N LYS A 102 12.57 -0.45 14.50
CA LYS A 102 13.17 -0.60 15.85
C LYS A 102 12.53 0.35 16.84
N THR A 103 12.23 1.56 16.40
CA THR A 103 11.55 2.60 17.21
C THR A 103 10.27 3.01 16.48
N PRO A 104 9.08 2.84 17.08
CA PRO A 104 7.82 3.25 16.45
C PRO A 104 7.74 4.77 16.30
N VAL A 105 7.43 5.22 15.09
CA VAL A 105 7.24 6.67 14.80
C VAL A 105 5.80 7.10 15.11
N ASN A 106 4.84 6.19 14.91
CA ASN A 106 3.42 6.42 15.10
C ASN A 106 2.80 5.17 15.73
N PRO A 107 2.05 5.28 16.85
CA PRO A 107 1.48 4.13 17.55
C PRO A 107 0.55 3.27 16.68
N LEU A 108 -0.30 3.90 15.87
CA LEU A 108 -1.21 3.20 14.96
C LEU A 108 -0.43 2.44 13.87
N LEU A 109 0.61 3.05 13.30
CA LEU A 109 1.50 2.37 12.35
C LEU A 109 2.23 1.19 12.99
N ALA A 110 2.64 1.31 14.26
CA ALA A 110 3.28 0.22 14.98
C ALA A 110 2.35 -1.01 15.11
N VAL A 111 1.05 -0.80 15.31
CA VAL A 111 0.05 -1.89 15.29
C VAL A 111 -0.05 -2.49 13.89
N ALA A 112 -0.20 -1.65 12.85
CA ALA A 112 -0.30 -2.08 11.47
C ALA A 112 0.90 -2.95 11.05
N LEU A 113 2.12 -2.54 11.41
CA LEU A 113 3.35 -3.25 11.07
C LEU A 113 3.50 -4.58 11.83
N ARG A 114 3.16 -4.61 13.12
CA ARG A 114 3.17 -5.87 13.89
C ARG A 114 2.18 -6.87 13.29
N GLN A 115 0.97 -6.41 12.99
CA GLN A 115 -0.03 -7.29 12.37
C GLN A 115 0.43 -7.78 11.00
N ASN A 116 0.93 -6.89 10.14
CA ASN A 116 1.43 -7.27 8.82
C ASN A 116 2.57 -8.30 8.92
N ASN A 117 3.54 -8.09 9.81
CA ASN A 117 4.66 -9.02 9.98
C ASN A 117 4.18 -10.41 10.43
N THR A 118 3.25 -10.47 11.38
CA THR A 118 2.64 -11.74 11.81
C THR A 118 1.95 -12.44 10.63
N GLN A 119 1.22 -11.71 9.80
CA GLN A 119 0.53 -12.27 8.64
C GLN A 119 1.50 -12.75 7.55
N LEU A 120 2.58 -12.01 7.28
CA LEU A 120 3.62 -12.42 6.34
C LEU A 120 4.27 -13.76 6.71
N GLU A 121 4.40 -14.06 8.00
CA GLU A 121 4.91 -15.33 8.48
C GLU A 121 3.90 -16.49 8.34
N GLN A 122 2.63 -16.20 8.54
CA GLN A 122 1.56 -17.20 8.56
C GLN A 122 0.95 -17.52 7.19
N TYR A 123 0.79 -16.52 6.31
CA TYR A 123 0.02 -16.63 5.06
C TYR A 123 0.88 -16.60 3.79
N LYS A 124 1.96 -17.37 3.75
CA LYS A 124 2.90 -17.47 2.62
C LYS A 124 2.24 -17.65 1.24
N PRO A 125 1.16 -18.43 1.06
CA PRO A 125 0.56 -18.63 -0.27
C PRO A 125 0.02 -17.36 -0.93
N TYR A 126 -0.34 -16.33 -0.16
CA TYR A 126 -0.94 -15.10 -0.69
C TYR A 126 0.06 -13.96 -0.89
N VAL A 127 1.31 -14.17 -0.50
CA VAL A 127 2.38 -13.19 -0.65
C VAL A 127 2.67 -12.85 -2.11
N GLU A 128 2.45 -13.78 -3.03
CA GLU A 128 2.58 -13.56 -4.47
C GLU A 128 1.67 -12.45 -5.02
N ASN A 129 0.58 -12.13 -4.31
CA ASN A 129 -0.33 -11.05 -4.67
C ASN A 129 0.17 -9.66 -4.24
N ILE A 130 1.35 -9.59 -3.63
CA ILE A 130 1.94 -8.34 -3.13
C ILE A 130 3.24 -8.07 -3.88
N VAL A 131 3.38 -6.86 -4.41
CA VAL A 131 4.64 -6.36 -5.00
C VAL A 131 5.05 -5.09 -4.28
N SER A 132 6.29 -5.02 -3.84
CA SER A 132 6.86 -3.85 -3.18
C SER A 132 7.75 -3.05 -4.14
N LEU A 133 7.47 -1.76 -4.26
CA LEU A 133 8.29 -0.81 -5.00
C LEU A 133 8.95 0.15 -4.01
N HIS A 134 10.27 0.22 -4.03
CA HIS A 134 11.05 1.07 -3.14
C HIS A 134 12.03 1.95 -3.92
N ALA A 135 12.43 3.07 -3.34
CA ALA A 135 13.44 3.97 -3.89
C ALA A 135 14.84 3.34 -3.86
N VAL A 136 15.78 3.86 -4.67
CA VAL A 136 17.21 3.51 -4.57
C VAL A 136 17.74 3.85 -3.18
N ARG A 137 17.31 4.99 -2.64
CA ARG A 137 17.61 5.45 -1.28
C ARG A 137 16.38 6.17 -0.73
N ASP A 138 15.95 5.78 0.45
CA ASP A 138 14.82 6.35 1.17
C ASP A 138 15.29 6.75 2.58
N GLU A 139 15.13 8.00 2.95
CA GLU A 139 15.59 8.56 4.23
C GLU A 139 14.58 8.33 5.36
N ILE A 140 13.34 7.95 5.02
CA ILE A 140 12.24 7.73 5.98
C ILE A 140 12.01 6.25 6.21
N VAL A 141 11.95 5.47 5.12
CA VAL A 141 11.72 4.04 5.17
C VAL A 141 12.95 3.29 4.67
N PRO A 142 13.77 2.74 5.57
CA PRO A 142 14.91 1.90 5.20
C PRO A 142 14.50 0.79 4.23
N ILE A 143 15.31 0.54 3.21
CA ILE A 143 15.03 -0.43 2.15
C ILE A 143 14.73 -1.82 2.73
N GLU A 144 15.41 -2.21 3.78
CA GLU A 144 15.24 -3.51 4.46
C GLU A 144 13.82 -3.69 4.99
N LEU A 145 13.16 -2.60 5.38
CA LEU A 145 11.78 -2.64 5.87
C LEU A 145 10.76 -2.72 4.74
N SER A 146 11.14 -2.30 3.52
CA SER A 146 10.27 -2.32 2.33
C SER A 146 10.32 -3.62 1.54
N LYS A 147 11.34 -4.46 1.78
CA LYS A 147 11.54 -5.70 1.01
C LYS A 147 11.72 -6.93 1.89
N PRO A 148 10.68 -7.35 2.63
CA PRO A 148 10.75 -8.62 3.31
C PRO A 148 11.00 -9.74 2.30
N PRO A 149 11.79 -10.78 2.64
CA PRO A 149 12.27 -11.79 1.69
C PRO A 149 11.13 -12.59 1.03
N GLN A 150 9.95 -12.57 1.60
CA GLN A 150 8.78 -13.26 1.08
C GLN A 150 8.09 -12.51 -0.05
N ILE A 151 8.28 -11.20 -0.16
CA ILE A 151 7.57 -10.32 -1.11
C ILE A 151 8.46 -10.01 -2.32
N GLN A 152 7.90 -10.14 -3.52
CA GLN A 152 8.54 -9.66 -4.73
C GLN A 152 8.77 -8.15 -4.64
N SER A 153 10.02 -7.72 -4.78
CA SER A 153 10.37 -6.31 -4.65
C SER A 153 11.15 -5.79 -5.86
N HIS A 154 10.92 -4.53 -6.21
CA HIS A 154 11.61 -3.85 -7.30
C HIS A 154 12.06 -2.45 -6.88
N THR A 155 13.25 -2.07 -7.32
CA THR A 155 13.79 -0.74 -7.07
C THR A 155 13.31 0.22 -8.16
N MET A 156 12.72 1.32 -7.76
CA MET A 156 12.39 2.44 -8.65
C MET A 156 13.62 3.33 -8.85
N PRO A 157 13.89 3.83 -10.07
CA PRO A 157 15.02 4.72 -10.34
C PRO A 157 14.75 6.13 -9.80
N CYS A 158 14.56 6.25 -8.51
CA CYS A 158 14.28 7.49 -7.82
C CYS A 158 14.92 7.50 -6.43
N PHE A 159 15.15 8.69 -5.90
CA PHE A 159 15.79 8.92 -4.60
C PHE A 159 14.82 9.70 -3.71
N PHE A 160 14.95 9.47 -2.38
CA PHE A 160 14.17 10.11 -1.33
C PHE A 160 12.69 9.69 -1.29
N HIS A 161 12.12 9.74 -0.10
CA HIS A 161 10.78 9.20 0.17
C HIS A 161 9.68 9.90 -0.64
N VAL A 162 9.48 11.18 -0.39
CA VAL A 162 8.39 11.95 -1.03
C VAL A 162 8.55 12.06 -2.54
N PRO A 163 9.72 12.40 -3.10
CA PRO A 163 9.93 12.39 -4.55
C PRO A 163 9.63 11.04 -5.19
N SER A 164 9.99 9.92 -4.54
CA SER A 164 9.71 8.58 -5.07
C SER A 164 8.22 8.25 -5.06
N ILE A 165 7.47 8.71 -4.08
CA ILE A 165 6.01 8.60 -4.05
C ILE A 165 5.39 9.38 -5.21
N VAL A 166 5.77 10.65 -5.38
CA VAL A 166 5.28 11.48 -6.50
C VAL A 166 5.60 10.83 -7.83
N PHE A 167 6.84 10.37 -8.01
CA PHE A 167 7.28 9.67 -9.23
C PHE A 167 6.46 8.41 -9.49
N GLY A 168 6.24 7.57 -8.48
CA GLY A 168 5.47 6.33 -8.56
C GLY A 168 4.00 6.56 -8.90
N LEU A 169 3.40 7.63 -8.36
CA LEU A 169 2.00 8.00 -8.61
C LEU A 169 1.78 8.68 -9.96
N THR A 170 2.85 9.15 -10.63
CA THR A 170 2.76 9.94 -11.86
C THR A 170 3.54 9.30 -13.00
N ILE A 171 4.81 9.62 -13.15
CA ILE A 171 5.65 9.19 -14.28
C ILE A 171 5.79 7.67 -14.33
N TYR A 172 5.95 7.03 -13.16
CA TYR A 172 6.13 5.58 -13.03
C TYR A 172 4.79 4.83 -12.89
N ALA A 173 3.65 5.53 -12.91
CA ALA A 173 2.32 4.93 -12.80
C ALA A 173 2.05 3.82 -13.85
N PRO A 174 2.53 3.88 -15.11
CA PRO A 174 2.39 2.78 -16.07
C PRO A 174 3.05 1.48 -15.58
N VAL A 175 4.21 1.56 -14.95
CA VAL A 175 4.92 0.40 -14.37
C VAL A 175 4.17 -0.15 -13.15
N VAL A 176 3.72 0.73 -12.27
CA VAL A 176 2.85 0.34 -11.13
C VAL A 176 1.59 -0.36 -11.63
N ALA A 177 0.95 0.20 -12.67
CA ALA A 177 -0.23 -0.39 -13.29
C ALA A 177 0.06 -1.74 -13.97
N HIS A 178 1.26 -1.93 -14.50
CA HIS A 178 1.69 -3.22 -15.03
C HIS A 178 1.72 -4.27 -13.92
N PHE A 179 2.37 -4.01 -12.78
CA PHE A 179 2.39 -4.93 -11.65
C PHE A 179 0.98 -5.23 -11.09
N LEU A 180 0.12 -4.21 -10.98
CA LEU A 180 -1.28 -4.42 -10.56
C LEU A 180 -2.06 -5.35 -11.51
N LYS A 181 -1.71 -5.41 -12.80
CA LYS A 181 -2.41 -6.22 -13.80
C LYS A 181 -1.81 -7.61 -14.00
N GLN A 182 -0.64 -7.91 -13.45
CA GLN A 182 -0.04 -9.25 -13.48
C GLN A 182 -0.97 -10.25 -12.76
N ARG A 183 -1.03 -11.47 -13.31
CA ARG A 183 -1.78 -12.58 -12.72
C ARG A 183 -0.88 -13.37 -11.79
#